data_d2c49ee17e916c66c5c67643732233af
#
_entry.id   d2c49ee17e916c66c5c67643732233af
#
_cell.length_a   1.000
_cell.length_b   1.000
_cell.length_c   1.000
_cell.angle_alpha   90.00
_cell.angle_beta   90.00
_cell.angle_gamma   90.00
#
_symmetry.space_group_name_H-M   'P 1'
#
loop_
_entity.id
_entity.type
_entity.pdbx_description
1 polymer ?
#
loop_
_entity_poly.entity_id
_entity_poly.type
_entity_poly.pdbx_seq_one_letter_code
_entity_poly.pdbx_strand_id
1 'polypeptide(L)'
;MKKHRAKYALLKSLPFTAGLFILSIVLFAVGSIIDGNLISPFHILWIFGMFVLIGIINFFRVYIDNSKWAMSKPSVVKNFIFAPIYLVIALITVIVFTGGTDIVLLLVMGLVFLIVFMVMQTIVYFAAKKKTDKINDALEIFLKEHEGNEQG
;
A
#
# COMPACT_ATOMS: atom_id res chain seq x y z
N MET A 1 -21.35 14.48 5.68
CA MET A 1 -20.25 13.62 6.14
C MET A 1 -19.72 12.62 5.09
N LYS A 2 -20.55 11.84 4.36
CA LYS A 2 -20.07 10.83 3.36
C LYS A 2 -19.25 11.45 2.21
N LYS A 3 -19.67 12.61 1.67
CA LYS A 3 -19.00 13.30 0.55
C LYS A 3 -17.57 13.78 0.90
N HIS A 4 -17.34 14.23 2.14
CA HIS A 4 -15.99 14.62 2.60
C HIS A 4 -15.04 13.41 2.72
N ARG A 5 -15.54 12.25 3.15
CA ARG A 5 -14.73 11.02 3.22
C ARG A 5 -14.28 10.52 1.86
N ALA A 6 -15.17 10.55 0.86
CA ALA A 6 -14.83 10.13 -0.50
C ALA A 6 -13.77 11.07 -1.12
N LYS A 7 -13.95 12.40 -0.98
CA LYS A 7 -12.96 13.38 -1.46
C LYS A 7 -11.59 13.18 -0.79
N TYR A 8 -11.56 12.97 0.52
CA TYR A 8 -10.32 12.69 1.25
C TYR A 8 -9.65 11.39 0.78
N ALA A 9 -10.42 10.31 0.61
CA ALA A 9 -9.91 9.04 0.13
C ALA A 9 -9.29 9.17 -1.27
N LEU A 10 -9.95 9.90 -2.17
CA LEU A 10 -9.44 10.15 -3.52
C LEU A 10 -8.13 10.96 -3.50
N LEU A 11 -8.10 12.07 -2.77
CA LEU A 11 -6.91 12.93 -2.68
C LEU A 11 -5.71 12.23 -2.06
N LYS A 12 -5.93 11.28 -1.18
CA LYS A 12 -4.85 10.52 -0.52
C LYS A 12 -4.38 9.31 -1.34
N SER A 13 -5.29 8.61 -2.02
CA SER A 13 -4.94 7.41 -2.80
C SER A 13 -4.32 7.74 -4.16
N LEU A 14 -4.77 8.80 -4.82
CA LEU A 14 -4.37 9.15 -6.18
C LEU A 14 -2.87 9.44 -6.33
N PRO A 15 -2.24 10.32 -5.52
CA PRO A 15 -0.81 10.62 -5.65
C PRO A 15 0.07 9.39 -5.41
N PHE A 16 -0.30 8.56 -4.44
CA PHE A 16 0.43 7.33 -4.14
C PHE A 16 0.37 6.34 -5.32
N THR A 17 -0.83 6.11 -5.86
CA THR A 17 -1.01 5.21 -7.00
C THR A 17 -0.33 5.75 -8.26
N ALA A 18 -0.42 7.07 -8.52
CA ALA A 18 0.26 7.70 -9.65
C ALA A 18 1.80 7.61 -9.52
N GLY A 19 2.35 7.81 -8.33
CA GLY A 19 3.79 7.65 -8.06
C GLY A 19 4.27 6.22 -8.32
N LEU A 20 3.53 5.22 -7.85
CA LEU A 20 3.84 3.82 -8.13
C LEU A 20 3.74 3.50 -9.63
N PHE A 21 2.76 4.03 -10.34
CA PHE A 21 2.61 3.86 -11.78
C PHE A 21 3.83 4.41 -12.54
N ILE A 22 4.23 5.65 -12.26
CA ILE A 22 5.41 6.28 -12.88
C ILE A 22 6.66 5.44 -12.61
N LEU A 23 6.89 5.04 -11.36
CA LEU A 23 8.03 4.22 -10.99
C LEU A 23 8.04 2.90 -11.75
N SER A 24 6.90 2.22 -11.86
CA SER A 24 6.78 0.94 -12.58
C SER A 24 7.05 1.09 -14.07
N ILE A 25 6.57 2.15 -14.71
CA ILE A 25 6.85 2.44 -16.13
C ILE A 25 8.38 2.66 -16.34
N VAL A 26 9.01 3.43 -15.46
CA VAL A 26 10.45 3.68 -15.54
C VAL A 26 11.24 2.39 -15.37
N LEU A 27 10.93 1.57 -14.35
CA LEU A 27 11.60 0.29 -14.12
C LEU A 27 11.39 -0.68 -15.29
N PHE A 28 10.19 -0.72 -15.85
CA PHE A 28 9.87 -1.54 -17.01
C PHE A 28 10.64 -1.08 -18.26
N ALA A 29 10.72 0.23 -18.50
CA ALA A 29 11.49 0.80 -19.59
C ALA A 29 12.99 0.48 -19.47
N VAL A 30 13.57 0.65 -18.27
CA VAL A 30 14.98 0.30 -18.01
C VAL A 30 15.23 -1.19 -18.23
N GLY A 31 14.37 -2.07 -17.72
CA GLY A 31 14.46 -3.52 -17.95
C GLY A 31 14.43 -3.87 -19.43
N SER A 32 13.50 -3.28 -20.20
CA SER A 32 13.41 -3.49 -21.65
C SER A 32 14.66 -3.04 -22.41
N ILE A 33 15.29 -1.94 -21.99
CA ILE A 33 16.56 -1.48 -22.58
C ILE A 33 17.68 -2.47 -22.30
N ILE A 34 17.77 -2.99 -21.08
CA ILE A 34 18.80 -3.96 -20.68
C ILE A 34 18.64 -5.27 -21.46
N ASP A 35 17.41 -5.74 -21.61
CA ASP A 35 17.09 -6.99 -22.31
C ASP A 35 17.12 -6.85 -23.85
N GLY A 36 17.26 -5.61 -24.36
CA GLY A 36 17.22 -5.35 -25.82
C GLY A 36 15.84 -5.56 -26.46
N ASN A 37 14.79 -5.65 -25.66
CA ASN A 37 13.42 -5.90 -26.14
C ASN A 37 12.67 -4.59 -26.36
N LEU A 38 11.89 -4.53 -27.46
CA LEU A 38 10.98 -3.42 -27.71
C LEU A 38 9.75 -3.51 -26.81
N ILE A 39 9.39 -2.37 -26.22
CA ILE A 39 8.18 -2.27 -25.39
C ILE A 39 6.96 -2.34 -26.30
N SER A 40 6.14 -3.39 -26.14
CA SER A 40 4.87 -3.48 -26.82
C SER A 40 3.86 -2.46 -26.25
N PRO A 41 3.09 -1.75 -27.11
CA PRO A 41 1.98 -0.90 -26.65
C PRO A 41 0.96 -1.65 -25.80
N PHE A 42 0.77 -2.95 -26.03
CA PHE A 42 -0.08 -3.82 -25.22
C PHE A 42 0.39 -3.89 -23.77
N HIS A 43 1.70 -4.03 -23.52
CA HIS A 43 2.24 -4.07 -22.16
C HIS A 43 2.03 -2.75 -21.42
N ILE A 44 2.19 -1.62 -22.11
CA ILE A 44 1.93 -0.29 -21.51
C ILE A 44 0.47 -0.15 -21.12
N LEU A 45 -0.45 -0.51 -22.01
CA LEU A 45 -1.89 -0.46 -21.76
C LEU A 45 -2.29 -1.39 -20.62
N TRP A 46 -1.70 -2.59 -20.55
CA TRP A 46 -1.90 -3.53 -19.46
C TRP A 46 -1.45 -2.95 -18.11
N ILE A 47 -0.23 -2.42 -18.04
CA ILE A 47 0.29 -1.77 -16.84
C ILE A 47 -0.66 -0.64 -16.40
N PHE A 48 -1.10 0.20 -17.33
CA PHE A 48 -2.05 1.26 -17.02
C PHE A 48 -3.36 0.73 -16.44
N GLY A 49 -3.97 -0.29 -17.05
CA GLY A 49 -5.19 -0.94 -16.56
C GLY A 49 -5.03 -1.50 -15.14
N MET A 50 -3.89 -2.15 -14.87
CA MET A 50 -3.58 -2.68 -13.54
C MET A 50 -3.44 -1.58 -12.49
N PHE A 51 -2.82 -0.45 -12.84
CA PHE A 51 -2.72 0.68 -11.90
C PHE A 51 -4.05 1.39 -11.67
N VAL A 52 -4.94 1.44 -12.66
CA VAL A 52 -6.32 1.90 -12.45
C VAL A 52 -7.04 0.99 -11.45
N LEU A 53 -6.91 -0.32 -11.58
CA LEU A 53 -7.48 -1.30 -10.64
C LEU A 53 -6.91 -1.14 -9.22
N ILE A 54 -5.58 -1.03 -9.10
CA ILE A 54 -4.90 -0.76 -7.81
C ILE A 54 -5.38 0.58 -7.22
N GLY A 55 -5.56 1.60 -8.04
CA GLY A 55 -6.09 2.90 -7.62
C GLY A 55 -7.49 2.80 -7.02
N ILE A 56 -8.37 2.02 -7.65
CA ILE A 56 -9.72 1.75 -7.16
C ILE A 56 -9.66 1.02 -5.81
N ILE A 57 -8.83 0.00 -5.68
CA ILE A 57 -8.65 -0.76 -4.44
C ILE A 57 -8.11 0.14 -3.31
N ASN A 58 -7.09 0.94 -3.61
CA ASN A 58 -6.54 1.92 -2.66
C ASN A 58 -7.57 2.97 -2.23
N PHE A 59 -8.41 3.44 -3.14
CA PHE A 59 -9.51 4.33 -2.81
C PHE A 59 -10.46 3.68 -1.81
N PHE A 60 -10.92 2.45 -2.05
CA PHE A 60 -11.78 1.72 -1.12
C PHE A 60 -11.08 1.46 0.22
N ARG A 61 -9.80 1.12 0.20
CA ARG A 61 -9.01 0.94 1.42
C ARG A 61 -9.01 2.21 2.27
N VAL A 62 -8.65 3.38 1.69
CA VAL A 62 -8.62 4.66 2.43
C VAL A 62 -10.03 5.08 2.86
N TYR A 63 -11.06 4.78 2.06
CA TYR A 63 -12.45 5.04 2.42
C TYR A 63 -12.90 4.22 3.63
N ILE A 64 -12.53 2.93 3.68
CA ILE A 64 -12.82 2.02 4.80
C ILE A 64 -12.01 2.42 6.04
N ASP A 65 -10.77 2.84 5.90
CA ASP A 65 -9.90 3.28 6.99
C ASP A 65 -10.52 4.41 7.84
N ASN A 66 -11.39 5.21 7.24
CA ASN A 66 -12.14 6.27 7.94
C ASN A 66 -13.47 5.78 8.56
N SER A 67 -13.73 4.48 8.58
CA SER A 67 -14.91 3.90 9.24
C SER A 67 -14.65 3.68 10.73
N LYS A 68 -15.73 3.67 11.53
CA LYS A 68 -15.64 3.39 12.97
C LYS A 68 -14.99 2.03 13.25
N TRP A 69 -15.29 1.03 12.42
CA TRP A 69 -14.71 -0.31 12.50
C TRP A 69 -13.19 -0.29 12.27
N ALA A 70 -12.73 0.40 11.23
CA ALA A 70 -11.33 0.44 10.89
C ALA A 70 -10.51 1.27 11.90
N MET A 71 -11.11 2.30 12.52
CA MET A 71 -10.43 3.10 13.55
C MET A 71 -10.13 2.29 14.81
N SER A 72 -10.90 1.22 15.10
CA SER A 72 -10.67 0.33 16.22
C SER A 72 -9.65 -0.78 15.94
N LYS A 73 -9.15 -0.92 14.71
CA LYS A 73 -8.24 -2.00 14.32
C LYS A 73 -6.84 -1.48 13.99
N PRO A 74 -5.77 -2.22 14.38
CA PRO A 74 -4.40 -1.90 13.99
C PRO A 74 -4.23 -1.87 12.45
N SER A 75 -3.35 -0.99 11.97
CA SER A 75 -3.07 -0.87 10.53
C SER A 75 -2.61 -2.18 9.89
N VAL A 76 -1.89 -3.02 10.65
CA VAL A 76 -1.43 -4.33 10.21
C VAL A 76 -2.61 -5.24 9.82
N VAL A 77 -3.65 -5.33 10.68
CA VAL A 77 -4.85 -6.15 10.40
C VAL A 77 -5.55 -5.70 9.12
N LYS A 78 -5.67 -4.39 8.93
CA LYS A 78 -6.27 -3.82 7.72
C LYS A 78 -5.48 -4.17 6.45
N ASN A 79 -4.17 -4.12 6.53
CA ASN A 79 -3.31 -4.47 5.41
C ASN A 79 -3.41 -5.96 5.05
N PHE A 80 -3.54 -6.85 6.04
CA PHE A 80 -3.74 -8.28 5.79
C PHE A 80 -5.06 -8.60 5.05
N ILE A 81 -6.11 -7.80 5.24
CA ILE A 81 -7.38 -7.98 4.51
C ILE A 81 -7.20 -7.68 3.02
N PHE A 82 -6.36 -6.69 2.67
CA PHE A 82 -6.12 -6.31 1.28
C PHE A 82 -4.98 -7.09 0.60
N ALA A 83 -4.11 -7.76 1.37
CA ALA A 83 -2.96 -8.50 0.85
C ALA A 83 -3.34 -9.57 -0.20
N PRO A 84 -4.37 -10.42 0.00
CA PRO A 84 -4.77 -11.40 -1.00
C PRO A 84 -5.17 -10.77 -2.34
N ILE A 85 -5.82 -9.61 -2.29
CA ILE A 85 -6.25 -8.88 -3.50
C ILE A 85 -5.04 -8.43 -4.29
N TYR A 86 -4.05 -7.83 -3.64
CA TYR A 86 -2.81 -7.40 -4.29
C TYR A 86 -1.99 -8.59 -4.80
N LEU A 87 -1.98 -9.71 -4.07
CA LEU A 87 -1.32 -10.95 -4.51
C LEU A 87 -1.95 -11.48 -5.80
N VAL A 88 -3.28 -11.57 -5.87
CA VAL A 88 -3.99 -12.01 -7.09
C VAL A 88 -3.66 -11.10 -8.27
N ILE A 89 -3.65 -9.78 -8.07
CA ILE A 89 -3.29 -8.81 -9.10
C ILE A 89 -1.84 -9.06 -9.58
N ALA A 90 -0.90 -9.24 -8.65
CA ALA A 90 0.49 -9.50 -8.99
C ALA A 90 0.65 -10.78 -9.82
N LEU A 91 -0.01 -11.87 -9.41
CA LEU A 91 0.04 -13.15 -10.13
C LEU A 91 -0.58 -13.06 -11.54
N ILE A 92 -1.73 -12.39 -11.69
CA ILE A 92 -2.34 -12.14 -13.01
C ILE A 92 -1.38 -11.34 -13.89
N THR A 93 -0.70 -10.34 -13.32
CA THR A 93 0.28 -9.55 -14.06
C THR A 93 1.43 -10.42 -14.58
N VAL A 94 1.98 -11.30 -13.73
CA VAL A 94 3.03 -12.24 -14.15
C VAL A 94 2.55 -13.13 -15.30
N ILE A 95 1.36 -13.74 -15.19
CA ILE A 95 0.79 -14.60 -16.23
C ILE A 95 0.70 -13.88 -17.59
N VAL A 96 0.21 -12.63 -17.55
CA VAL A 96 0.05 -11.85 -18.80
C VAL A 96 1.40 -11.49 -19.42
N PHE A 97 2.40 -11.12 -18.61
CA PHE A 97 3.72 -10.74 -19.12
C PHE A 97 4.57 -11.93 -19.58
N THR A 98 4.42 -13.09 -18.96
CA THR A 98 5.17 -14.30 -19.34
C THR A 98 4.49 -15.10 -20.46
N GLY A 99 3.22 -14.79 -20.75
CA GLY A 99 2.42 -15.51 -21.75
C GLY A 99 2.10 -16.96 -21.36
N GLY A 100 2.30 -17.33 -20.08
CA GLY A 100 2.12 -18.69 -19.61
C GLY A 100 1.80 -18.83 -18.13
N THR A 101 1.39 -20.05 -17.76
CA THR A 101 1.09 -20.43 -16.36
C THR A 101 2.17 -21.36 -15.81
N ASP A 102 3.43 -20.93 -15.85
CA ASP A 102 4.50 -21.68 -15.17
C ASP A 102 4.26 -21.65 -13.66
N ILE A 103 3.87 -22.80 -13.12
CA ILE A 103 3.54 -22.97 -11.70
C ILE A 103 4.74 -22.63 -10.81
N VAL A 104 5.95 -23.00 -11.23
CA VAL A 104 7.16 -22.73 -10.43
C VAL A 104 7.40 -21.23 -10.36
N LEU A 105 7.29 -20.51 -11.49
CA LEU A 105 7.43 -19.06 -11.53
C LEU A 105 6.36 -18.37 -10.66
N LEU A 106 5.11 -18.81 -10.74
CA LEU A 106 4.02 -18.26 -9.93
C LEU A 106 4.25 -18.47 -8.43
N LEU A 107 4.73 -19.65 -8.03
CA LEU A 107 5.06 -19.94 -6.62
C LEU A 107 6.21 -19.07 -6.14
N VAL A 108 7.29 -18.93 -6.93
CA VAL A 108 8.42 -18.05 -6.58
C VAL A 108 7.97 -16.61 -6.44
N MET A 109 7.20 -16.09 -7.40
CA MET A 109 6.68 -14.72 -7.33
C MET A 109 5.72 -14.50 -6.16
N GLY A 110 4.88 -15.49 -5.85
CA GLY A 110 4.02 -15.48 -4.68
C GLY A 110 4.82 -15.42 -3.37
N LEU A 111 5.89 -16.22 -3.27
CA LEU A 111 6.79 -16.22 -2.12
C LEU A 111 7.52 -14.88 -1.96
N VAL A 112 8.07 -14.33 -3.05
CA VAL A 112 8.71 -13.01 -3.05
C VAL A 112 7.73 -11.94 -2.60
N PHE A 113 6.50 -11.96 -3.13
CA PHE A 113 5.44 -11.03 -2.69
C PHE A 113 5.20 -11.13 -1.18
N LEU A 114 5.06 -12.33 -0.64
CA LEU A 114 4.83 -12.55 0.79
C LEU A 114 5.99 -12.02 1.65
N ILE A 115 7.23 -12.27 1.25
CA ILE A 115 8.43 -11.77 1.95
C ILE A 115 8.42 -10.24 1.96
N VAL A 116 8.27 -9.61 0.80
CA VAL A 116 8.23 -8.14 0.67
C VAL A 116 7.07 -7.56 1.49
N PHE A 117 5.89 -8.19 1.42
CA PHE A 117 4.74 -7.78 2.20
C PHE A 117 5.02 -7.84 3.71
N MET A 118 5.61 -8.93 4.22
CA MET A 118 5.95 -9.07 5.64
C MET A 118 6.97 -8.04 6.11
N VAL A 119 8.00 -7.77 5.30
CA VAL A 119 9.00 -6.72 5.59
C VAL A 119 8.32 -5.36 5.68
N MET A 120 7.47 -5.01 4.70
CA MET A 120 6.74 -3.75 4.69
C MET A 120 5.79 -3.62 5.90
N GLN A 121 5.09 -4.70 6.29
CA GLN A 121 4.24 -4.69 7.49
C GLN A 121 5.05 -4.44 8.77
N THR A 122 6.23 -5.03 8.86
CA THR A 122 7.15 -4.83 9.99
C THR A 122 7.57 -3.37 10.09
N ILE A 123 7.96 -2.75 8.98
CA ILE A 123 8.33 -1.33 8.93
C ILE A 123 7.15 -0.43 9.35
N VAL A 124 5.95 -0.70 8.80
CA VAL A 124 4.73 0.06 9.15
C VAL A 124 4.39 -0.09 10.63
N TYR A 125 4.54 -1.30 11.19
CA TYR A 125 4.30 -1.54 12.61
C TYR A 125 5.25 -0.73 13.50
N PHE A 126 6.56 -0.77 13.24
CA PHE A 126 7.54 -0.01 14.03
C PHE A 126 7.36 1.51 13.88
N ALA A 127 7.05 1.99 12.67
CA ALA A 127 6.75 3.41 12.46
C ALA A 127 5.50 3.87 13.24
N ALA A 128 4.44 3.06 13.24
CA ALA A 128 3.23 3.34 14.01
C ALA A 128 3.49 3.30 15.53
N LYS A 129 4.24 2.31 16.01
CA LYS A 129 4.63 2.20 17.42
C LYS A 129 5.41 3.42 17.87
N LYS A 130 6.47 3.82 17.14
CA LYS A 130 7.27 5.00 17.46
C LYS A 130 6.45 6.28 17.53
N LYS A 131 5.41 6.41 16.68
CA LYS A 131 4.49 7.56 16.71
C LYS A 131 3.61 7.53 17.97
N THR A 132 3.12 6.36 18.34
CA THR A 132 2.28 6.19 19.55
C THR A 132 3.08 6.47 20.82
N ASP A 133 4.31 5.95 20.90
CA ASP A 133 5.19 6.18 22.05
C ASP A 133 5.46 7.68 22.24
N LYS A 134 5.77 8.42 21.17
CA LYS A 134 5.95 9.88 21.24
C LYS A 134 4.70 10.64 21.73
N ILE A 135 3.51 10.19 21.34
CA ILE A 135 2.25 10.80 21.79
C ILE A 135 2.04 10.52 23.28
N ASN A 136 2.31 9.31 23.74
CA ASN A 136 2.19 8.92 25.14
C ASN A 136 3.17 9.70 26.02
N ASP A 137 4.44 9.82 25.59
CA ASP A 137 5.45 10.61 26.30
C ASP A 137 5.04 12.09 26.42
N ALA A 138 4.53 12.68 25.33
CA ALA A 138 4.04 14.07 25.35
C ALA A 138 2.82 14.25 26.28
N LEU A 139 1.92 13.27 26.30
CA LEU A 139 0.75 13.27 27.18
C LEU A 139 1.17 13.17 28.67
N GLU A 140 2.15 12.31 28.97
CA GLU A 140 2.68 12.15 30.33
C GLU A 140 3.31 13.45 30.85
N ILE A 141 4.11 14.12 30.01
CA ILE A 141 4.69 15.42 30.34
C ILE A 141 3.59 16.46 30.61
N PHE A 142 2.59 16.53 29.73
CA PHE A 142 1.47 17.46 29.87
C PHE A 142 0.68 17.24 31.16
N LEU A 143 0.42 15.99 31.53
CA LEU A 143 -0.28 15.65 32.78
C LEU A 143 0.53 16.07 34.02
N LYS A 144 1.85 15.79 34.04
CA LYS A 144 2.73 16.19 35.15
C LYS A 144 2.81 17.71 35.34
N GLU A 145 2.82 18.48 34.24
CA GLU A 145 2.81 19.96 34.31
C GLU A 145 1.48 20.51 34.89
N HIS A 146 0.35 19.84 34.58
CA HIS A 146 -0.95 20.29 35.08
C HIS A 146 -1.19 19.89 36.55
N GLU A 147 -0.77 18.68 36.95
CA GLU A 147 -0.86 18.27 38.37
C GLU A 147 0.02 19.12 39.28
N GLY A 148 1.17 19.62 38.81
CA GLY A 148 2.03 20.52 39.53
C GLY A 148 1.44 21.93 39.74
N ASN A 149 0.57 22.39 38.84
CA ASN A 149 -0.09 23.70 38.93
C ASN A 149 -1.35 23.71 39.80
N GLU A 150 -1.96 22.56 40.09
CA GLU A 150 -3.14 22.49 40.98
C GLU A 150 -2.76 22.39 42.48
N GLN A 151 -1.48 22.19 42.80
CA GLN A 151 -0.97 22.05 44.17
C GLN A 151 -0.25 23.32 44.70
N GLY A 152 -0.20 24.41 43.95
CA GLY A 152 0.37 25.71 44.32
C GLY A 152 -0.69 26.78 44.45
#